data_bfa2ba333ebb578a1c2baddf5e8aa6a0
#
_entry.id   bfa2ba333ebb578a1c2baddf5e8aa6a0
#
_cell.length_a   1.000
_cell.length_b   1.000
_cell.length_c   1.000
_cell.angle_alpha   90.00
_cell.angle_beta   90.00
_cell.angle_gamma   90.00
#
_symmetry.space_group_name_H-M   'P 1'
#
loop_
_entity.id
_entity.type
_entity.pdbx_description
1 polymer ?
#
loop_
_entity_poly.entity_id
_entity_poly.type
_entity_poly.pdbx_seq_one_letter_code
_entity_poly.pdbx_strand_id
1 'polypeptide(L)'
;DVREVSQHMLRDKIGYVPQKGVLFSGDIASNILFGNPDGGEAVMKEAAQIAQAEEFIEAKSEKYHSHIAQGGSNVSGGQKQRLSIARAIAKHPELFIFDDSFSALDYKTDVILRRALKEKTKDSTVLIVAQRISTILHADQIIVLDEGRVAGIGTHSELLENCEVYRQIAASQLSEAELNLSGKEAGANA
;
A
#
# COMPACT_ATOMS: atom_id res chain seq x y z
N ASP A 1 10.05 -12.43 -18.01
CA ASP A 1 9.27 -13.48 -17.36
C ASP A 1 9.91 -13.81 -16.00
N VAL A 2 9.13 -13.89 -14.93
CA VAL A 2 9.62 -14.17 -13.56
C VAL A 2 10.29 -15.55 -13.43
N ARG A 3 10.02 -16.46 -14.36
CA ARG A 3 10.63 -17.80 -14.42
C ARG A 3 12.06 -17.78 -14.98
N GLU A 4 12.46 -16.69 -15.62
CA GLU A 4 13.75 -16.54 -16.32
C GLU A 4 14.75 -15.69 -15.53
N VAL A 5 14.32 -15.13 -14.39
CA VAL A 5 15.17 -14.31 -13.52
C VAL A 5 15.41 -15.00 -12.18
N SER A 6 16.55 -14.72 -11.55
CA SER A 6 16.81 -15.22 -10.19
C SER A 6 15.86 -14.60 -9.17
N GLN A 7 15.52 -15.34 -8.12
CA GLN A 7 14.70 -14.82 -7.04
C GLN A 7 15.31 -13.56 -6.38
N HIS A 8 16.61 -13.47 -6.32
CA HIS A 8 17.30 -12.31 -5.77
C HIS A 8 17.05 -11.09 -6.65
N MET A 9 17.31 -11.19 -7.96
CA MET A 9 17.03 -10.13 -8.93
C MET A 9 15.59 -9.65 -8.89
N LEU A 10 14.63 -10.59 -8.80
CA LEU A 10 13.20 -10.25 -8.72
C LEU A 10 12.90 -9.49 -7.42
N ARG A 11 13.38 -10.00 -6.28
CA ARG A 11 13.13 -9.36 -4.98
C ARG A 11 13.76 -7.98 -4.86
N ASP A 12 14.88 -7.74 -5.52
CA ASP A 12 15.53 -6.41 -5.54
C ASP A 12 14.63 -5.36 -6.20
N LYS A 13 13.81 -5.76 -7.15
CA LYS A 13 12.86 -4.89 -7.86
C LYS A 13 11.53 -4.69 -7.13
N ILE A 14 11.27 -5.44 -6.05
CA ILE A 14 9.99 -5.43 -5.34
C ILE A 14 10.11 -4.73 -4.00
N GLY A 15 9.20 -3.78 -3.73
CA GLY A 15 8.89 -3.25 -2.41
C GLY A 15 7.63 -3.93 -1.88
N TYR A 16 7.76 -4.86 -0.94
CA TYR A 16 6.63 -5.61 -0.39
C TYR A 16 6.23 -5.10 0.99
N VAL A 17 4.95 -4.82 1.16
CA VAL A 17 4.34 -4.44 2.44
C VAL A 17 3.32 -5.50 2.82
N PRO A 18 3.59 -6.33 3.84
CA PRO A 18 2.68 -7.38 4.26
C PRO A 18 1.45 -6.82 4.98
N GLN A 19 0.38 -7.62 5.06
CA GLN A 19 -0.85 -7.31 5.78
C GLN A 19 -0.59 -6.91 7.24
N LYS A 20 0.30 -7.61 7.92
CA LYS A 20 0.77 -7.25 9.26
C LYS A 20 2.20 -6.73 9.18
N GLY A 21 2.40 -5.45 9.49
CA GLY A 21 3.73 -4.85 9.51
C GLY A 21 4.70 -5.61 10.43
N VAL A 22 5.86 -5.95 9.89
CA VAL A 22 6.93 -6.63 10.62
C VAL A 22 8.13 -5.70 10.73
N LEU A 23 8.60 -5.48 11.96
CA LEU A 23 9.79 -4.69 12.24
C LEU A 23 10.88 -5.56 12.85
N PHE A 24 12.12 -5.21 12.51
CA PHE A 24 13.31 -5.85 13.07
C PHE A 24 13.77 -5.13 14.33
N SER A 25 14.43 -5.88 15.24
CA SER A 25 15.12 -5.27 16.37
C SER A 25 16.20 -4.32 15.88
N GLY A 26 16.28 -3.14 16.49
CA GLY A 26 17.20 -2.07 16.09
C GLY A 26 16.61 -0.71 16.40
N ASP A 27 16.73 0.23 15.51
CA ASP A 27 16.10 1.55 15.61
C ASP A 27 15.15 1.82 14.42
N ILE A 28 14.46 2.95 14.43
CA ILE A 28 13.54 3.34 13.35
C ILE A 28 14.31 3.53 12.05
N ALA A 29 15.47 4.19 12.09
CA ALA A 29 16.30 4.46 10.91
C ALA A 29 16.70 3.16 10.20
N SER A 30 17.26 2.19 10.93
CA SER A 30 17.65 0.88 10.38
C SER A 30 16.47 0.08 9.83
N ASN A 31 15.28 0.25 10.41
CA ASN A 31 14.07 -0.37 9.90
C ASN A 31 13.61 0.25 8.58
N ILE A 32 13.64 1.58 8.45
CA ILE A 32 13.25 2.25 7.21
C ILE A 32 14.27 1.95 6.09
N LEU A 33 15.55 2.07 6.40
CA LEU A 33 16.64 1.87 5.43
C LEU A 33 17.01 0.41 5.19
N PHE A 34 16.29 -0.57 5.75
CA PHE A 34 16.62 -1.98 5.64
C PHE A 34 16.79 -2.47 4.19
N GLY A 35 15.96 -1.98 3.27
CA GLY A 35 16.03 -2.32 1.84
C GLY A 35 16.96 -1.42 1.03
N ASN A 36 17.52 -0.37 1.63
CA ASN A 36 18.44 0.59 1.01
C ASN A 36 19.39 1.19 2.06
N PRO A 37 20.36 0.40 2.56
CA PRO A 37 21.25 0.82 3.65
C PRO A 37 22.06 2.09 3.33
N ASP A 38 22.35 2.32 2.06
CA ASP A 38 23.13 3.46 1.58
C ASP A 38 22.28 4.70 1.25
N GLY A 39 20.94 4.63 1.44
CA GLY A 39 19.99 5.68 1.06
C GLY A 39 20.15 7.00 1.82
N GLY A 40 20.73 6.95 3.01
CA GLY A 40 21.03 8.13 3.80
C GLY A 40 19.81 8.81 4.43
N GLU A 41 20.05 9.94 5.12
CA GLU A 41 19.04 10.64 5.91
C GLU A 41 17.91 11.23 5.07
N ALA A 42 18.22 11.75 3.88
CA ALA A 42 17.23 12.35 3.00
C ALA A 42 16.17 11.34 2.53
N VAL A 43 16.59 10.16 2.07
CA VAL A 43 15.70 9.07 1.66
C VAL A 43 14.87 8.57 2.83
N MET A 44 15.48 8.43 4.00
CA MET A 44 14.80 7.99 5.22
C MET A 44 13.67 8.98 5.61
N LYS A 45 13.96 10.27 5.64
CA LYS A 45 12.97 11.30 5.99
C LYS A 45 11.85 11.40 4.98
N GLU A 46 12.18 11.41 3.69
CA GLU A 46 11.19 11.41 2.61
C GLU A 46 10.25 10.19 2.72
N ALA A 47 10.80 9.00 2.91
CA ALA A 47 10.02 7.79 3.06
C ALA A 47 9.11 7.83 4.30
N ALA A 48 9.60 8.34 5.43
CA ALA A 48 8.82 8.51 6.65
C ALA A 48 7.67 9.52 6.47
N GLN A 49 7.93 10.63 5.78
CA GLN A 49 6.94 11.65 5.47
C GLN A 49 5.82 11.10 4.58
N ILE A 50 6.16 10.44 3.48
CA ILE A 50 5.19 9.83 2.56
C ILE A 50 4.35 8.78 3.30
N ALA A 51 4.98 7.95 4.14
CA ALA A 51 4.30 6.93 4.94
C ALA A 51 3.51 7.50 6.13
N GLN A 52 3.42 8.84 6.29
CA GLN A 52 2.77 9.51 7.41
C GLN A 52 3.33 9.07 8.79
N ALA A 53 4.62 8.76 8.83
CA ALA A 53 5.31 8.28 10.03
C ALA A 53 6.04 9.39 10.78
N GLU A 54 6.35 10.51 10.13
CA GLU A 54 7.19 11.58 10.65
C GLU A 54 6.69 12.14 12.00
N GLU A 55 5.38 12.42 12.11
CA GLU A 55 4.79 13.00 13.33
C GLU A 55 5.08 12.16 14.57
N PHE A 56 4.81 10.85 14.53
CA PHE A 56 5.04 9.99 15.70
C PHE A 56 6.54 9.70 15.93
N ILE A 57 7.37 9.76 14.89
CA ILE A 57 8.82 9.63 15.02
C ILE A 57 9.40 10.86 15.73
N GLU A 58 9.05 12.04 15.28
CA GLU A 58 9.52 13.31 15.88
C GLU A 58 9.04 13.52 17.32
N ALA A 59 7.89 12.93 17.68
CA ALA A 59 7.39 12.95 19.06
C ALA A 59 8.18 12.04 20.03
N LYS A 60 9.07 11.18 19.54
CA LYS A 60 9.94 10.34 20.38
C LYS A 60 11.20 11.11 20.80
N SER A 61 11.72 10.79 22.00
CA SER A 61 12.93 11.45 22.55
C SER A 61 14.16 11.27 21.65
N GLU A 62 14.33 10.09 21.07
CA GLU A 62 15.48 9.74 20.22
C GLU A 62 15.12 9.75 18.72
N LYS A 63 13.90 10.19 18.37
CA LYS A 63 13.41 10.32 16.99
C LYS A 63 13.67 9.06 16.16
N TYR A 64 14.42 9.18 15.05
CA TYR A 64 14.79 8.07 14.17
C TYR A 64 15.70 7.03 14.83
N HIS A 65 16.43 7.39 15.90
CA HIS A 65 17.26 6.47 16.68
C HIS A 65 16.48 5.77 17.79
N SER A 66 15.19 6.02 17.92
CA SER A 66 14.36 5.35 18.93
C SER A 66 14.34 3.84 18.70
N HIS A 67 14.59 3.12 19.79
CA HIS A 67 14.67 1.66 19.79
C HIS A 67 13.36 1.00 19.34
N ILE A 68 13.47 0.02 18.46
CA ILE A 68 12.40 -0.90 18.05
C ILE A 68 12.73 -2.29 18.62
N ALA A 69 11.84 -2.79 19.46
CA ALA A 69 11.95 -4.14 19.98
C ALA A 69 11.65 -5.18 18.89
N GLN A 70 12.06 -6.43 19.09
CA GLN A 70 11.80 -7.52 18.14
C GLN A 70 10.31 -7.62 17.80
N GLY A 71 10.01 -7.68 16.51
CA GLY A 71 8.63 -7.68 16.00
C GLY A 71 7.87 -6.37 16.24
N GLY A 72 8.54 -5.30 16.71
CA GLY A 72 7.93 -4.00 16.97
C GLY A 72 6.95 -4.02 18.14
N SER A 73 7.18 -4.83 19.19
CA SER A 73 6.25 -4.96 20.33
C SER A 73 6.04 -3.65 21.12
N ASN A 74 6.94 -2.67 20.97
CA ASN A 74 6.89 -1.37 21.62
C ASN A 74 6.30 -0.23 20.75
N VAL A 75 5.67 -0.56 19.63
CA VAL A 75 4.96 0.38 18.75
C VAL A 75 3.56 -0.14 18.41
N SER A 76 2.62 0.76 18.11
CA SER A 76 1.24 0.39 17.75
C SER A 76 1.17 -0.31 16.39
N GLY A 77 0.06 -1.02 16.12
CA GLY A 77 -0.15 -1.67 14.82
C GLY A 77 -0.08 -0.70 13.64
N GLY A 78 -0.72 0.46 13.74
CA GLY A 78 -0.67 1.51 12.72
C GLY A 78 0.73 2.10 12.55
N GLN A 79 1.52 2.26 13.63
CA GLN A 79 2.92 2.69 13.54
C GLN A 79 3.79 1.64 12.86
N LYS A 80 3.61 0.36 13.19
CA LYS A 80 4.31 -0.76 12.50
C LYS A 80 4.04 -0.73 11.00
N GLN A 81 2.78 -0.56 10.64
CA GLN A 81 2.36 -0.56 9.24
C GLN A 81 2.99 0.61 8.49
N ARG A 82 2.94 1.82 9.06
CA ARG A 82 3.56 3.01 8.47
C ARG A 82 5.07 2.87 8.31
N LEU A 83 5.77 2.29 9.28
CA LEU A 83 7.21 2.01 9.16
C LEU A 83 7.52 0.93 8.10
N SER A 84 6.66 -0.08 7.96
CA SER A 84 6.79 -1.09 6.90
C SER A 84 6.56 -0.48 5.50
N ILE A 85 5.62 0.46 5.38
CA ILE A 85 5.40 1.23 4.15
C ILE A 85 6.60 2.14 3.86
N ALA A 86 7.12 2.86 4.85
CA ALA A 86 8.31 3.69 4.71
C ALA A 86 9.52 2.88 4.21
N ARG A 87 9.73 1.67 4.74
CA ARG A 87 10.77 0.74 4.28
C ARG A 87 10.63 0.39 2.79
N ALA A 88 9.41 0.10 2.33
CA ALA A 88 9.16 -0.20 0.93
C ALA A 88 9.44 1.01 0.04
N ILE A 89 9.06 2.21 0.48
CA ILE A 89 9.30 3.47 -0.25
C ILE A 89 10.80 3.79 -0.32
N ALA A 90 11.54 3.65 0.78
CA ALA A 90 12.98 3.93 0.85
C ALA A 90 13.81 3.04 -0.08
N LYS A 91 13.29 1.89 -0.46
CA LYS A 91 13.92 0.95 -1.40
C LYS A 91 13.89 1.44 -2.84
N HIS A 92 12.98 2.35 -3.21
CA HIS A 92 12.76 2.82 -4.58
C HIS A 92 12.52 1.68 -5.60
N PRO A 93 11.57 0.77 -5.35
CA PRO A 93 11.34 -0.40 -6.18
C PRO A 93 10.65 -0.06 -7.51
N GLU A 94 10.79 -0.92 -8.52
CA GLU A 94 10.04 -0.85 -9.78
C GLU A 94 8.61 -1.39 -9.63
N LEU A 95 8.37 -2.30 -8.66
CA LEU A 95 7.07 -2.87 -8.34
C LEU A 95 6.80 -2.76 -6.84
N PHE A 96 5.73 -2.09 -6.48
CA PHE A 96 5.17 -2.11 -5.12
C PHE A 96 4.10 -3.20 -5.00
N ILE A 97 4.14 -3.96 -3.91
CA ILE A 97 3.07 -4.90 -3.54
C ILE A 97 2.59 -4.53 -2.14
N PHE A 98 1.32 -4.13 -2.05
CA PHE A 98 0.63 -3.83 -0.80
C PHE A 98 -0.40 -4.94 -0.52
N ASP A 99 -0.12 -5.79 0.46
CA ASP A 99 -0.99 -6.89 0.82
C ASP A 99 -1.90 -6.47 1.98
N ASP A 100 -3.12 -6.03 1.66
CA ASP A 100 -4.12 -5.46 2.60
C ASP A 100 -3.53 -4.48 3.63
N SER A 101 -2.53 -3.72 3.19
CA SER A 101 -1.63 -2.96 4.06
C SER A 101 -2.25 -1.69 4.64
N PHE A 102 -3.39 -1.26 4.13
CA PHE A 102 -4.07 -0.02 4.54
C PHE A 102 -5.15 -0.25 5.59
N SER A 103 -5.58 -1.50 5.80
CA SER A 103 -6.67 -1.85 6.72
C SER A 103 -6.39 -1.52 8.18
N ALA A 104 -5.12 -1.48 8.59
CA ALA A 104 -4.70 -1.14 9.95
C ALA A 104 -4.60 0.38 10.23
N LEU A 105 -4.84 1.22 9.23
CA LEU A 105 -4.75 2.68 9.33
C LEU A 105 -6.13 3.29 9.59
N ASP A 106 -6.13 4.41 10.31
CA ASP A 106 -7.32 5.26 10.41
C ASP A 106 -7.62 5.92 9.05
N TYR A 107 -8.89 6.28 8.84
CA TYR A 107 -9.36 6.82 7.57
C TYR A 107 -8.57 8.04 7.08
N LYS A 108 -8.27 8.99 7.98
CA LYS A 108 -7.55 10.23 7.63
C LYS A 108 -6.13 9.92 7.17
N THR A 109 -5.42 9.10 7.92
CA THR A 109 -4.05 8.67 7.59
C THR A 109 -4.04 7.90 6.26
N ASP A 110 -4.98 6.97 6.05
CA ASP A 110 -5.10 6.19 4.81
C ASP A 110 -5.27 7.09 3.57
N VAL A 111 -6.18 8.06 3.62
CA VAL A 111 -6.42 8.97 2.48
C VAL A 111 -5.18 9.80 2.13
N ILE A 112 -4.52 10.40 3.15
CA ILE A 112 -3.34 11.23 2.94
C ILE A 112 -2.18 10.39 2.39
N LEU A 113 -1.95 9.21 2.98
CA LEU A 113 -0.89 8.29 2.58
C LEU A 113 -1.09 7.81 1.14
N ARG A 114 -2.28 7.39 0.73
CA ARG A 114 -2.55 6.94 -0.64
C ARG A 114 -2.35 8.05 -1.66
N ARG A 115 -2.73 9.29 -1.33
CA ARG A 115 -2.46 10.44 -2.18
C ARG A 115 -0.96 10.67 -2.36
N ALA A 116 -0.18 10.63 -1.28
CA ALA A 116 1.27 10.80 -1.32
C ALA A 116 1.96 9.63 -2.07
N LEU A 117 1.48 8.40 -1.87
CA LEU A 117 1.96 7.22 -2.61
C LEU A 117 1.72 7.36 -4.11
N LYS A 118 0.53 7.77 -4.54
CA LYS A 118 0.20 7.96 -5.96
C LYS A 118 1.18 8.90 -6.66
N GLU A 119 1.58 9.98 -5.99
CA GLU A 119 2.59 10.90 -6.53
C GLU A 119 4.00 10.26 -6.60
N LYS A 120 4.37 9.49 -5.57
CA LYS A 120 5.71 8.88 -5.48
C LYS A 120 5.87 7.67 -6.39
N THR A 121 4.77 6.97 -6.70
CA THR A 121 4.82 5.70 -7.46
C THR A 121 4.45 5.84 -8.94
N LYS A 122 4.46 7.07 -9.49
CA LYS A 122 4.09 7.35 -10.89
C LYS A 122 4.88 6.52 -11.92
N ASP A 123 6.15 6.28 -11.63
CA ASP A 123 7.07 5.55 -12.51
C ASP A 123 7.22 4.07 -12.08
N SER A 124 6.38 3.58 -11.19
CA SER A 124 6.41 2.21 -10.66
C SER A 124 5.08 1.50 -10.93
N THR A 125 5.12 0.19 -11.05
CA THR A 125 3.91 -0.63 -11.01
C THR A 125 3.46 -0.80 -9.56
N VAL A 126 2.15 -0.67 -9.31
CA VAL A 126 1.57 -0.85 -7.96
C VAL A 126 0.54 -1.96 -8.00
N LEU A 127 0.78 -3.02 -7.23
CA LEU A 127 -0.17 -4.11 -7.01
C LEU A 127 -0.74 -3.99 -5.58
N ILE A 128 -2.06 -3.87 -5.48
CA ILE A 128 -2.76 -3.77 -4.20
C ILE A 128 -3.69 -4.96 -4.03
N VAL A 129 -3.48 -5.75 -3.00
CA VAL A 129 -4.48 -6.69 -2.51
C VAL A 129 -5.35 -5.94 -1.51
N ALA A 130 -6.64 -5.85 -1.78
CA ALA A 130 -7.56 -5.08 -0.96
C ALA A 130 -8.87 -5.83 -0.71
N GLN A 131 -9.42 -5.64 0.49
CA GLN A 131 -10.75 -6.10 0.87
C GLN A 131 -11.79 -4.97 0.76
N ARG A 132 -11.35 -3.71 0.65
CA ARG A 132 -12.23 -2.54 0.55
C ARG A 132 -12.26 -2.01 -0.88
N ILE A 133 -13.45 -1.89 -1.44
CA ILE A 133 -13.67 -1.31 -2.78
C ILE A 133 -13.09 0.11 -2.86
N SER A 134 -13.27 0.93 -1.81
CA SER A 134 -12.74 2.30 -1.76
C SER A 134 -11.22 2.40 -1.95
N THR A 135 -10.49 1.32 -1.71
CA THR A 135 -9.03 1.27 -1.90
C THR A 135 -8.65 1.16 -3.38
N ILE A 136 -9.50 0.52 -4.19
CA ILE A 136 -9.20 0.13 -5.58
C ILE A 136 -10.08 0.83 -6.62
N LEU A 137 -10.98 1.73 -6.22
CA LEU A 137 -11.91 2.44 -7.13
C LEU A 137 -11.22 3.07 -8.35
N HIS A 138 -10.02 3.59 -8.17
CA HIS A 138 -9.26 4.30 -9.19
C HIS A 138 -8.06 3.49 -9.72
N ALA A 139 -8.08 2.17 -9.55
CA ALA A 139 -7.07 1.30 -10.14
C ALA A 139 -7.27 1.21 -11.66
N ASP A 140 -6.16 1.20 -12.41
CA ASP A 140 -6.19 1.05 -13.87
C ASP A 140 -6.77 -0.30 -14.28
N GLN A 141 -6.57 -1.32 -13.46
CA GLN A 141 -7.12 -2.66 -13.64
C GLN A 141 -7.40 -3.32 -12.29
N ILE A 142 -8.55 -3.95 -12.17
CA ILE A 142 -8.97 -4.73 -10.99
C ILE A 142 -9.11 -6.19 -11.44
N ILE A 143 -8.55 -7.10 -10.66
CA ILE A 143 -8.71 -8.54 -10.83
C ILE A 143 -9.58 -9.04 -9.68
N VAL A 144 -10.74 -9.57 -10.00
CA VAL A 144 -11.68 -10.16 -9.03
C VAL A 144 -11.42 -11.64 -8.91
N LEU A 145 -11.17 -12.09 -7.69
CA LEU A 145 -10.96 -13.51 -7.38
C LEU A 145 -12.17 -14.05 -6.63
N ASP A 146 -12.64 -15.22 -7.04
CA ASP A 146 -13.67 -15.98 -6.37
C ASP A 146 -13.31 -17.47 -6.36
N GLU A 147 -13.36 -18.12 -5.20
CA GLU A 147 -12.97 -19.52 -5.00
C GLU A 147 -11.63 -19.91 -5.65
N GLY A 148 -10.65 -19.02 -5.63
CA GLY A 148 -9.31 -19.26 -6.21
C GLY A 148 -9.26 -19.12 -7.74
N ARG A 149 -10.31 -18.62 -8.37
CA ARG A 149 -10.39 -18.38 -9.82
C ARG A 149 -10.61 -16.89 -10.11
N VAL A 150 -10.21 -16.46 -11.30
CA VAL A 150 -10.49 -15.12 -11.78
C VAL A 150 -11.95 -15.05 -12.22
N ALA A 151 -12.76 -14.27 -11.49
CA ALA A 151 -14.18 -14.04 -11.80
C ALA A 151 -14.37 -12.87 -12.77
N GLY A 152 -13.46 -11.89 -12.78
CA GLY A 152 -13.51 -10.75 -13.67
C GLY A 152 -12.21 -9.96 -13.70
N ILE A 153 -11.96 -9.26 -14.79
CA ILE A 153 -10.84 -8.32 -14.96
C ILE A 153 -11.38 -7.09 -15.68
N GLY A 154 -11.06 -5.90 -15.17
CA GLY A 154 -11.48 -4.62 -15.77
C GLY A 154 -11.32 -3.46 -14.81
N THR A 155 -11.79 -2.31 -15.21
CA THR A 155 -11.95 -1.12 -14.34
C THR A 155 -13.14 -1.30 -13.39
N HIS A 156 -13.26 -0.43 -12.40
CA HIS A 156 -14.42 -0.41 -11.49
C HIS A 156 -15.76 -0.39 -12.26
N SER A 157 -15.90 0.50 -13.23
CA SER A 157 -17.13 0.65 -14.00
C SER A 157 -17.44 -0.58 -14.85
N GLU A 158 -16.45 -1.13 -15.56
CA GLU A 158 -16.63 -2.35 -16.36
C GLU A 158 -17.04 -3.55 -15.51
N LEU A 159 -16.47 -3.67 -14.31
CA LEU A 159 -16.79 -4.77 -13.40
C LEU A 159 -18.17 -4.61 -12.75
N LEU A 160 -18.63 -3.40 -12.50
CA LEU A 160 -20.01 -3.14 -12.06
C LEU A 160 -21.02 -3.59 -13.12
N GLU A 161 -20.70 -3.46 -14.41
CA GLU A 161 -21.58 -3.87 -15.50
C GLU A 161 -21.52 -5.37 -15.80
N ASN A 162 -20.31 -5.96 -15.75
CA ASN A 162 -20.03 -7.27 -16.35
C ASN A 162 -19.66 -8.36 -15.35
N CYS A 163 -19.44 -8.06 -14.05
CA CYS A 163 -19.03 -9.03 -13.05
C CYS A 163 -19.99 -9.06 -11.84
N GLU A 164 -20.80 -10.12 -11.75
CA GLU A 164 -21.77 -10.29 -10.67
C GLU A 164 -21.11 -10.33 -9.28
N VAL A 165 -20.00 -11.07 -9.16
CA VAL A 165 -19.25 -11.17 -7.90
C VAL A 165 -18.77 -9.79 -7.44
N TYR A 166 -18.25 -8.98 -8.37
CA TYR A 166 -17.81 -7.62 -8.04
C TYR A 166 -18.98 -6.72 -7.62
N ARG A 167 -20.12 -6.79 -8.30
CA ARG A 167 -21.36 -6.04 -7.93
C ARG A 167 -21.80 -6.37 -6.50
N GLN A 168 -21.82 -7.64 -6.14
CA GLN A 168 -22.21 -8.08 -4.80
C GLN A 168 -21.25 -7.52 -3.72
N ILE A 169 -19.95 -7.57 -3.98
CA ILE A 169 -18.93 -7.01 -3.08
C ILE A 169 -19.14 -5.49 -2.98
N ALA A 170 -19.29 -4.79 -4.09
CA ALA A 170 -19.48 -3.34 -4.13
C ALA A 170 -20.76 -2.91 -3.40
N ALA A 171 -21.89 -3.58 -3.66
CA ALA A 171 -23.17 -3.31 -3.01
C ALA A 171 -23.13 -3.54 -1.49
N SER A 172 -22.27 -4.44 -0.99
CA SER A 172 -22.09 -4.65 0.44
C SER A 172 -21.28 -3.56 1.15
N GLN A 173 -20.55 -2.73 0.40
CA GLN A 173 -19.57 -1.78 0.95
C GLN A 173 -19.85 -0.31 0.58
N LEU A 174 -20.51 -0.05 -0.54
CA LEU A 174 -20.81 1.28 -1.05
C LEU A 174 -22.28 1.61 -0.85
N SER A 175 -22.58 2.88 -0.58
CA SER A 175 -23.96 3.38 -0.59
C SER A 175 -24.52 3.43 -2.03
N GLU A 176 -25.86 3.43 -2.18
CA GLU A 176 -26.50 3.58 -3.49
C GLU A 176 -26.07 4.87 -4.22
N ALA A 177 -25.79 5.94 -3.48
CA ALA A 177 -25.31 7.20 -4.04
C ALA A 177 -23.89 7.04 -4.65
N GLU A 178 -22.99 6.31 -3.99
CA GLU A 178 -21.62 6.05 -4.47
C GLU A 178 -21.63 5.11 -5.67
N LEU A 179 -22.48 4.07 -5.67
CA LEU A 179 -22.67 3.18 -6.82
C LEU A 179 -23.20 3.94 -8.06
N ASN A 180 -24.14 4.88 -7.87
CA ASN A 180 -24.72 5.66 -8.95
C ASN A 180 -23.78 6.76 -9.49
N LEU A 181 -22.90 7.33 -8.67
CA LEU A 181 -21.87 8.28 -9.10
C LEU A 181 -20.82 7.61 -9.96
N SER A 182 -20.40 6.40 -9.59
CA SER A 182 -19.43 5.61 -10.34
C SER A 182 -19.91 5.21 -11.75
N GLY A 183 -21.23 5.00 -11.92
CA GLY A 183 -21.84 4.73 -13.25
C GLY A 183 -21.93 5.95 -14.16
N LYS A 184 -21.88 7.19 -13.62
CA LYS A 184 -21.97 8.42 -14.42
C LYS A 184 -20.63 8.92 -14.95
N GLU A 185 -19.51 8.62 -14.28
CA GLU A 185 -18.18 8.98 -14.77
C GLU A 185 -17.76 8.14 -16.00
N ALA A 186 -18.29 6.93 -16.15
CA ALA A 186 -18.09 6.09 -17.33
C ALA A 186 -18.77 6.65 -18.60
N GLY A 187 -19.89 7.38 -18.46
CA GLY A 187 -20.64 7.98 -19.57
C GLY A 187 -20.12 9.34 -20.06
N ALA A 188 -19.18 9.96 -19.35
CA ALA A 188 -18.67 11.30 -19.67
C ALA A 188 -17.34 11.28 -20.46
N ASN A 189 -16.73 10.12 -20.65
CA ASN A 189 -15.47 9.92 -21.39
C ASN A 189 -15.61 9.01 -22.63
N ALA A 190 -16.84 8.83 -23.13
CA ALA A 190 -17.11 8.11 -24.38
C ALA A 190 -17.34 9.07 -25.55
#